data_6d485c4f2e5e4e32a709079ba4882ab2
#
_entry.id   6d485c4f2e5e4e32a709079ba4882ab2
#
_cell.length_a   1.000
_cell.length_b   1.000
_cell.length_c   1.000
_cell.angle_alpha   90.00
_cell.angle_beta   90.00
_cell.angle_gamma   90.00
#
_symmetry.space_group_name_H-M   'P 1'
#
loop_
_entity.id
_entity.type
_entity.pdbx_description
1 polymer ?
#
loop_
_entity_poly.entity_id
_entity_poly.type
_entity_poly.pdbx_seq_one_letter_code
_entity_poly.pdbx_strand_id
1 'polypeptide(L)'
;MSAGFKAVTRSSLAAVAVLALAGCAPSGVSYNKDVQPILARNCAECHAPGQKGFAASGLDMTSHQALMKGGKFGPLVKPGDALTSALNMLVEGRVHASIQMPHGREKLPAKDIETLKVWVNEGAKNN
;
A
#
# COMPACT_ATOMS: atom_id res chain seq x y z
N MET A 1 29.45 -79.72 -4.81
CA MET A 1 29.46 -78.80 -5.92
C MET A 1 28.31 -77.83 -5.70
N SER A 2 28.62 -76.65 -5.18
CA SER A 2 27.56 -75.69 -4.79
C SER A 2 27.87 -74.38 -5.47
N ALA A 3 27.03 -74.01 -6.42
CA ALA A 3 27.17 -72.78 -7.18
C ALA A 3 26.43 -71.65 -6.46
N GLY A 4 27.16 -70.69 -5.92
CA GLY A 4 26.59 -69.50 -5.26
C GLY A 4 26.16 -68.44 -6.26
N PHE A 5 24.85 -68.11 -6.25
CA PHE A 5 24.28 -67.02 -7.03
C PHE A 5 24.42 -65.73 -6.21
N LYS A 6 25.22 -64.78 -6.72
CA LYS A 6 25.34 -63.45 -6.17
C LYS A 6 24.23 -62.57 -6.76
N ALA A 7 23.27 -62.18 -5.95
CA ALA A 7 22.25 -61.19 -6.32
C ALA A 7 22.85 -59.79 -6.28
N VAL A 8 22.84 -59.10 -7.43
CA VAL A 8 23.23 -57.70 -7.56
C VAL A 8 22.00 -56.85 -7.38
N THR A 9 21.86 -56.23 -6.21
CA THR A 9 20.84 -55.24 -5.95
C THR A 9 21.19 -53.89 -6.59
N ARG A 10 20.46 -53.53 -7.65
CA ARG A 10 20.52 -52.21 -8.24
C ARG A 10 19.66 -51.24 -7.41
N SER A 11 20.29 -50.40 -6.61
CA SER A 11 19.66 -49.27 -5.96
C SER A 11 19.42 -48.16 -6.98
N SER A 12 18.17 -47.99 -7.38
CA SER A 12 17.73 -46.84 -8.18
C SER A 12 17.55 -45.62 -7.27
N LEU A 13 18.48 -44.67 -7.31
CA LEU A 13 18.28 -43.35 -6.72
C LEU A 13 17.32 -42.58 -7.63
N ALA A 14 16.07 -42.45 -7.17
CA ALA A 14 15.11 -41.53 -7.77
C ALA A 14 15.48 -40.11 -7.31
N ALA A 15 16.03 -39.31 -8.22
CA ALA A 15 16.23 -37.88 -8.00
C ALA A 15 14.89 -37.17 -8.07
N VAL A 16 14.38 -36.75 -6.92
CA VAL A 16 13.18 -35.89 -6.83
C VAL A 16 13.62 -34.46 -7.17
N ALA A 17 13.32 -34.01 -8.39
CA ALA A 17 13.48 -32.63 -8.80
C ALA A 17 12.38 -31.80 -8.13
N VAL A 18 12.70 -31.04 -7.09
CA VAL A 18 11.82 -30.04 -6.50
C VAL A 18 11.80 -28.83 -7.45
N LEU A 19 10.76 -28.71 -8.28
CA LEU A 19 10.46 -27.47 -8.99
C LEU A 19 10.08 -26.40 -7.96
N ALA A 20 10.98 -25.48 -7.70
CA ALA A 20 10.67 -24.26 -6.97
C ALA A 20 9.75 -23.40 -7.88
N LEU A 21 8.45 -23.43 -7.61
CA LEU A 21 7.50 -22.45 -8.14
C LEU A 21 7.88 -21.09 -7.53
N ALA A 22 8.66 -20.31 -8.27
CA ALA A 22 8.82 -18.88 -7.99
C ALA A 22 7.45 -18.22 -8.26
N GLY A 23 6.58 -18.24 -7.27
CA GLY A 23 5.34 -17.49 -7.29
C GLY A 23 5.70 -16.01 -7.37
N CYS A 24 5.35 -15.34 -8.48
CA CYS A 24 5.28 -13.89 -8.50
C CYS A 24 4.27 -13.49 -7.41
N ALA A 25 4.77 -13.08 -6.24
CA ALA A 25 3.93 -12.38 -5.28
C ALA A 25 3.38 -11.15 -6.02
N PRO A 26 2.05 -10.88 -5.96
CA PRO A 26 1.52 -9.66 -6.54
C PRO A 26 2.32 -8.50 -5.95
N SER A 27 2.91 -7.68 -6.81
CA SER A 27 3.58 -6.45 -6.38
C SER A 27 2.53 -5.62 -5.63
N GLY A 28 2.73 -5.40 -4.34
CA GLY A 28 1.85 -4.56 -3.53
C GLY A 28 1.75 -3.15 -4.11
N VAL A 29 0.85 -2.34 -3.57
CA VAL A 29 0.63 -0.97 -4.03
C VAL A 29 1.91 -0.14 -3.83
N SER A 30 2.38 0.48 -4.91
CA SER A 30 3.56 1.35 -4.91
C SER A 30 3.15 2.79 -4.61
N TYR A 31 3.87 3.45 -3.68
CA TYR A 31 3.66 4.86 -3.44
C TYR A 31 3.91 5.69 -4.70
N ASN A 32 5.05 5.48 -5.35
CA ASN A 32 5.45 6.30 -6.49
C ASN A 32 4.59 6.08 -7.75
N LYS A 33 4.14 4.85 -7.99
CA LYS A 33 3.38 4.50 -9.20
C LYS A 33 1.88 4.68 -9.04
N ASP A 34 1.35 4.35 -7.85
CA ASP A 34 -0.09 4.22 -7.64
C ASP A 34 -0.65 5.33 -6.74
N VAL A 35 0.02 5.65 -5.62
CA VAL A 35 -0.50 6.58 -4.61
C VAL A 35 -0.18 8.03 -4.93
N GLN A 36 1.08 8.33 -5.22
CA GLN A 36 1.53 9.70 -5.49
C GLN A 36 0.74 10.38 -6.63
N PRO A 37 0.40 9.71 -7.75
CA PRO A 37 -0.45 10.31 -8.78
C PRO A 37 -1.87 10.64 -8.29
N ILE A 38 -2.44 9.84 -7.38
CA ILE A 38 -3.75 10.14 -6.78
C ILE A 38 -3.67 11.40 -5.93
N LEU A 39 -2.65 11.49 -5.06
CA LEU A 39 -2.43 12.64 -4.19
C LEU A 39 -2.15 13.91 -4.98
N ALA A 40 -1.33 13.83 -6.03
CA ALA A 40 -0.99 14.97 -6.88
C ALA A 40 -2.23 15.57 -7.58
N ARG A 41 -3.11 14.72 -8.11
CA ARG A 41 -4.31 15.18 -8.83
C ARG A 41 -5.41 15.72 -7.91
N ASN A 42 -5.54 15.18 -6.71
CA ASN A 42 -6.73 15.40 -5.90
C ASN A 42 -6.47 16.18 -4.60
N CYS A 43 -5.24 16.22 -4.13
CA CYS A 43 -4.91 16.71 -2.79
C CYS A 43 -3.88 17.86 -2.79
N ALA A 44 -2.78 17.71 -3.54
CA ALA A 44 -1.65 18.63 -3.50
C ALA A 44 -2.01 20.05 -3.89
N GLU A 45 -3.00 20.26 -4.76
CA GLU A 45 -3.46 21.61 -5.13
C GLU A 45 -3.88 22.46 -3.92
N CYS A 46 -4.43 21.81 -2.88
CA CYS A 46 -4.80 22.48 -1.64
C CYS A 46 -3.83 22.21 -0.49
N HIS A 47 -3.18 21.05 -0.48
CA HIS A 47 -2.30 20.58 0.60
C HIS A 47 -0.82 20.59 0.20
N ALA A 48 -0.38 21.66 -0.47
CA ALA A 48 1.03 21.98 -0.67
C ALA A 48 1.40 23.25 0.12
N PRO A 49 2.67 23.46 0.46
CA PRO A 49 3.13 24.68 1.12
C PRO A 49 2.65 25.94 0.37
N GLY A 50 2.07 26.88 1.11
CA GLY A 50 1.50 28.10 0.56
C GLY A 50 0.02 27.99 0.11
N GLN A 51 -0.57 26.82 0.07
CA GLN A 51 -1.97 26.63 -0.30
C GLN A 51 -2.90 26.65 0.92
N LYS A 52 -4.19 26.93 0.66
CA LYS A 52 -5.19 27.10 1.71
C LYS A 52 -5.39 25.90 2.64
N GLY A 53 -5.34 24.68 2.10
CA GLY A 53 -5.47 23.45 2.87
C GLY A 53 -4.26 23.20 3.77
N PHE A 54 -3.05 23.54 3.28
CA PHE A 54 -1.84 23.54 4.09
C PHE A 54 -1.93 24.59 5.22
N ALA A 55 -2.34 25.82 4.91
CA ALA A 55 -2.50 26.87 5.91
C ALA A 55 -3.48 26.47 7.04
N ALA A 56 -4.57 25.79 6.69
CA ALA A 56 -5.57 25.34 7.63
C ALA A 56 -5.07 24.16 8.50
N SER A 57 -4.49 23.14 7.89
CA SER A 57 -4.18 21.86 8.53
C SER A 57 -2.71 21.61 8.84
N GLY A 58 -1.78 22.36 8.22
CA GLY A 58 -0.35 22.10 8.28
C GLY A 58 0.06 20.82 7.51
N LEU A 59 -0.86 20.22 6.77
CA LEU A 59 -0.63 18.97 6.06
C LEU A 59 -0.04 19.25 4.68
N ASP A 60 1.14 18.69 4.43
CA ASP A 60 1.82 18.71 3.13
C ASP A 60 1.70 17.31 2.49
N MET A 61 1.10 17.26 1.30
CA MET A 61 0.88 16.02 0.55
C MET A 61 1.72 15.95 -0.73
N THR A 62 2.81 16.72 -0.81
CA THR A 62 3.68 16.76 -1.98
C THR A 62 4.71 15.63 -2.04
N SER A 63 4.98 14.99 -0.91
CA SER A 63 5.92 13.87 -0.82
C SER A 63 5.48 12.84 0.23
N HIS A 64 6.00 11.62 0.12
CA HIS A 64 5.76 10.58 1.13
C HIS A 64 6.19 11.03 2.52
N GLN A 65 7.40 11.59 2.64
CA GLN A 65 7.94 12.04 3.92
C GLN A 65 7.06 13.11 4.57
N ALA A 66 6.61 14.09 3.79
CA ALA A 66 5.74 15.15 4.28
C ALA A 66 4.37 14.63 4.71
N LEU A 67 3.77 13.74 3.90
CA LEU A 67 2.51 13.06 4.21
C LEU A 67 2.59 12.30 5.53
N MET A 68 3.64 11.49 5.71
CA MET A 68 3.81 10.67 6.91
C MET A 68 4.11 11.48 8.17
N LYS A 69 4.65 12.69 8.03
CA LYS A 69 4.83 13.64 9.14
C LYS A 69 3.49 14.07 9.74
N GLY A 70 2.43 14.11 8.92
CA GLY A 70 1.11 14.59 9.34
C GLY A 70 1.02 16.11 9.43
N GLY A 71 0.00 16.61 10.11
CA GLY A 71 -0.30 18.04 10.24
C GLY A 71 -0.54 18.46 11.68
N LYS A 72 -1.20 19.61 11.84
CA LYS A 72 -1.53 20.22 13.15
C LYS A 72 -2.38 19.30 14.04
N PHE A 73 -3.14 18.39 13.44
CA PHE A 73 -4.07 17.49 14.13
C PHE A 73 -3.49 16.08 14.35
N GLY A 74 -2.19 15.90 14.08
CA GLY A 74 -1.50 14.64 14.25
C GLY A 74 -1.26 13.88 12.95
N PRO A 75 -0.90 12.59 13.04
CA PRO A 75 -0.64 11.74 11.89
C PRO A 75 -1.89 11.55 11.03
N LEU A 76 -1.74 11.70 9.71
CA LEU A 76 -2.82 11.43 8.77
C LEU A 76 -2.92 9.95 8.43
N VAL A 77 -1.78 9.26 8.39
CA VAL A 77 -1.65 7.85 8.03
C VAL A 77 -1.12 7.06 9.22
N LYS A 78 -1.77 5.95 9.51
CA LYS A 78 -1.29 4.92 10.44
C LYS A 78 -0.90 3.69 9.64
N PRO A 79 0.39 3.42 9.41
CA PRO A 79 0.82 2.26 8.64
C PRO A 79 0.24 0.96 9.19
N GLY A 80 -0.34 0.15 8.31
CA GLY A 80 -0.99 -1.11 8.67
C GLY A 80 -2.43 -0.99 9.14
N ASP A 81 -2.98 0.23 9.25
CA ASP A 81 -4.34 0.43 9.77
C ASP A 81 -5.10 1.49 8.96
N ALA A 82 -5.66 1.10 7.83
CA ALA A 82 -6.51 1.98 7.02
C ALA A 82 -7.85 2.29 7.69
N LEU A 83 -8.31 1.43 8.60
CA LEU A 83 -9.60 1.63 9.26
C LEU A 83 -9.60 2.91 10.12
N THR A 84 -8.52 3.16 10.84
CA THR A 84 -8.36 4.32 11.73
C THR A 84 -7.44 5.40 11.19
N SER A 85 -6.87 5.24 9.99
CA SER A 85 -6.13 6.30 9.31
C SER A 85 -7.04 7.43 8.90
N ALA A 86 -6.73 8.66 9.31
CA ALA A 86 -7.52 9.83 8.97
C ALA A 86 -7.63 10.05 7.45
N LEU A 87 -6.56 9.76 6.69
CA LEU A 87 -6.59 9.79 5.22
C LEU A 87 -7.77 8.99 4.68
N ASN A 88 -7.87 7.71 5.07
CA ASN A 88 -8.92 6.82 4.59
C ASN A 88 -10.30 7.25 5.06
N MET A 89 -10.43 7.64 6.34
CA MET A 89 -11.71 8.12 6.88
C MET A 89 -12.23 9.34 6.11
N LEU A 90 -11.36 10.28 5.77
CA LEU A 90 -11.70 11.52 5.06
C LEU A 90 -12.15 11.25 3.62
N VAL A 91 -11.42 10.41 2.87
CA VAL A 91 -11.76 10.14 1.46
C VAL A 91 -12.89 9.13 1.29
N GLU A 92 -13.11 8.24 2.25
CA GLU A 92 -14.23 7.30 2.27
C GLU A 92 -15.54 7.95 2.71
N GLY A 93 -15.47 9.15 3.30
CA GLY A 93 -16.65 9.85 3.86
C GLY A 93 -17.13 9.27 5.19
N ARG A 94 -16.22 8.64 5.96
CA ARG A 94 -16.48 8.15 7.32
C ARG A 94 -16.25 9.23 8.38
N VAL A 95 -16.49 10.48 7.99
CA VAL A 95 -16.36 11.68 8.82
C VAL A 95 -17.56 12.59 8.58
N HIS A 96 -17.69 13.63 9.38
CA HIS A 96 -18.72 14.65 9.13
C HIS A 96 -18.49 15.32 7.76
N ALA A 97 -19.56 15.59 7.03
CA ALA A 97 -19.50 16.13 5.66
C ALA A 97 -18.66 17.42 5.54
N SER A 98 -18.62 18.25 6.58
CA SER A 98 -17.85 19.51 6.59
C SER A 98 -16.35 19.33 6.51
N ILE A 99 -15.83 18.14 6.80
CA ILE A 99 -14.39 17.83 6.76
C ILE A 99 -14.05 16.71 5.77
N GLN A 100 -15.03 16.22 5.02
CA GLN A 100 -14.80 15.21 3.99
C GLN A 100 -13.86 15.73 2.91
N MET A 101 -12.99 14.85 2.38
CA MET A 101 -12.04 15.18 1.32
C MET A 101 -12.31 14.36 0.05
N PRO A 102 -12.06 14.92 -1.13
CA PRO A 102 -11.65 16.31 -1.40
C PRO A 102 -12.74 17.33 -1.06
N HIS A 103 -12.36 18.40 -0.33
CA HIS A 103 -13.34 19.38 0.14
C HIS A 103 -13.94 20.19 -1.01
N GLY A 104 -15.29 20.25 -1.09
CA GLY A 104 -16.01 21.00 -2.13
C GLY A 104 -15.85 20.41 -3.55
N ARG A 105 -15.45 19.16 -3.66
CA ARG A 105 -15.29 18.40 -4.91
C ARG A 105 -16.01 17.07 -4.86
N GLU A 106 -16.14 16.44 -6.01
CA GLU A 106 -16.63 15.06 -6.09
C GLU A 106 -15.72 14.10 -5.31
N LYS A 107 -16.34 13.06 -4.76
CA LYS A 107 -15.63 11.97 -4.09
C LYS A 107 -14.66 11.30 -5.07
N LEU A 108 -13.54 10.82 -4.55
CA LEU A 108 -12.60 10.04 -5.36
C LEU A 108 -13.27 8.82 -5.98
N PRO A 109 -12.82 8.38 -7.17
CA PRO A 109 -13.22 7.10 -7.74
C PRO A 109 -12.98 5.95 -6.73
N ALA A 110 -13.87 4.97 -6.72
CA ALA A 110 -13.77 3.82 -5.81
C ALA A 110 -12.42 3.09 -5.92
N LYS A 111 -11.86 3.01 -7.13
CA LYS A 111 -10.52 2.45 -7.38
C LYS A 111 -9.42 3.21 -6.64
N ASP A 112 -9.45 4.54 -6.68
CA ASP A 112 -8.44 5.37 -6.02
C ASP A 112 -8.55 5.24 -4.49
N ILE A 113 -9.77 5.21 -3.96
CA ILE A 113 -10.02 4.97 -2.53
C ILE A 113 -9.47 3.60 -2.10
N GLU A 114 -9.73 2.55 -2.88
CA GLU A 114 -9.22 1.20 -2.58
C GLU A 114 -7.70 1.13 -2.68
N THR A 115 -7.09 1.80 -3.67
CA THR A 115 -5.63 1.90 -3.78
C THR A 115 -5.01 2.51 -2.53
N LEU A 116 -5.55 3.63 -2.04
CA LEU A 116 -5.08 4.27 -0.81
C LEU A 116 -5.24 3.35 0.41
N LYS A 117 -6.35 2.64 0.49
CA LYS A 117 -6.64 1.69 1.58
C LYS A 117 -5.68 0.52 1.60
N VAL A 118 -5.44 -0.11 0.44
CA VAL A 118 -4.49 -1.23 0.32
C VAL A 118 -3.09 -0.76 0.67
N TRP A 119 -2.64 0.38 0.12
CA TRP A 119 -1.33 0.95 0.43
C TRP A 119 -1.12 1.16 1.94
N VAL A 120 -2.10 1.76 2.63
CA VAL A 120 -2.01 1.97 4.08
C VAL A 120 -1.93 0.64 4.83
N ASN A 121 -2.78 -0.35 4.47
CA ASN A 121 -2.78 -1.67 5.11
C ASN A 121 -1.47 -2.45 4.87
N GLU A 122 -0.81 -2.23 3.74
CA GLU A 122 0.51 -2.81 3.43
C GLU A 122 1.67 -2.09 4.12
N GLY A 123 1.38 -1.13 4.98
CA GLY A 123 2.37 -0.42 5.80
C GLY A 123 2.77 0.95 5.28
N ALA A 124 2.03 1.52 4.33
CA ALA A 124 2.25 2.87 3.78
C ALA A 124 3.70 3.11 3.33
N LYS A 125 4.28 2.16 2.63
CA LYS A 125 5.69 2.16 2.23
C LYS A 125 5.99 3.25 1.19
N ASN A 126 7.23 3.76 1.23
CA ASN A 126 7.78 4.64 0.22
C ASN A 126 8.52 3.80 -0.84
N ASN A 127 7.82 3.28 -1.83
CA ASN A 127 8.34 2.34 -2.82
C ASN A 127 7.94 2.71 -4.26
#